data_f62ed0c9ba28c9db96310732392e3fef
#
_entry.id   f62ed0c9ba28c9db96310732392e3fef
#
_cell.length_a   1.000
_cell.length_b   1.000
_cell.length_c   1.000
_cell.angle_alpha   90.00
_cell.angle_beta   90.00
_cell.angle_gamma   90.00
#
_symmetry.space_group_name_H-M   'P 1'
#
loop_
_entity.id
_entity.type
_entity.pdbx_description
1 polymer ?
#
loop_
_entity_poly.entity_id
_entity_poly.type
_entity_poly.pdbx_seq_one_letter_code
_entity_poly.pdbx_strand_id
1 'polypeptide(L)'
;MKLQAIAILTFLTFANVMAQETTTTKYINSTGMEPLELTQEWDKTFLQSDKVEHTKITFHNRYGITLAADLYKPKNTQGRLVAIAVSGPYGAVKEQVSGRYAQTLAERGFLTIAFDPSYYGESGGTPRYLTSPEISTEDFSAAVDYLTSRADVNPERIGILGICGWGGFALNAAANDPRIKATVTSTMYDMSRVNANGYFDAMSADDRYKLREQLNAQRTEDYRDDSYARDGGVLDPVTDDTPQFVKEYHDYYKTERGYHRRSPNSNEGITKTSVLSFINMPLLTYISEIRSAVLMIHGEKTHSRYFSEDAYKRLTGSNKELLIIPGANHVDLYDKIDVIPFDKIDGFFKNALK
;
A
#
# COMPACT_ATOMS: atom_id res chain seq x y z
N MET A 1 35.88 39.69 -25.47
CA MET A 1 34.91 39.24 -26.48
C MET A 1 35.32 37.86 -27.01
N LYS A 2 34.90 36.75 -26.36
CA LYS A 2 34.98 35.36 -26.86
C LYS A 2 34.62 34.44 -25.68
N LEU A 3 33.35 34.40 -25.31
CA LEU A 3 32.81 33.39 -24.32
C LEU A 3 31.29 33.31 -24.44
N GLN A 4 30.76 33.04 -25.65
CA GLN A 4 29.31 32.81 -25.84
C GLN A 4 28.97 31.79 -26.94
N ALA A 5 29.87 30.90 -27.32
CA ALA A 5 29.64 29.98 -28.45
C ALA A 5 29.63 28.47 -28.10
N ILE A 6 29.66 28.07 -26.80
CA ILE A 6 29.79 26.65 -26.44
C ILE A 6 28.49 26.03 -25.85
N ALA A 7 27.49 26.82 -25.53
CA ALA A 7 26.27 26.30 -24.86
C ALA A 7 25.13 25.81 -25.77
N ILE A 8 25.23 25.96 -27.11
CA ILE A 8 24.12 25.64 -28.02
C ILE A 8 24.29 24.29 -28.75
N LEU A 9 25.49 23.69 -28.73
CA LEU A 9 25.75 22.47 -29.51
C LEU A 9 25.41 21.16 -28.79
N THR A 10 25.14 21.20 -27.51
CA THR A 10 24.85 19.96 -26.70
C THR A 10 23.39 19.58 -26.65
N PHE A 11 22.45 20.46 -27.01
CA PHE A 11 21.01 20.16 -26.99
C PHE A 11 20.47 19.52 -28.27
N LEU A 12 21.16 19.66 -29.37
CA LEU A 12 20.70 19.12 -30.67
C LEU A 12 21.08 17.66 -30.91
N THR A 13 22.03 17.10 -30.15
CA THR A 13 22.45 15.71 -30.26
C THR A 13 21.55 14.75 -29.45
N PHE A 14 20.84 15.23 -28.43
CA PHE A 14 19.91 14.39 -27.67
C PHE A 14 18.57 14.11 -28.39
N ALA A 15 18.12 14.98 -29.26
CA ALA A 15 16.85 14.81 -29.98
C ALA A 15 16.95 13.80 -31.14
N ASN A 16 18.14 13.57 -31.71
CA ASN A 16 18.33 12.63 -32.82
C ASN A 16 18.65 11.18 -32.39
N VAL A 17 18.97 10.93 -31.13
CA VAL A 17 19.24 9.57 -30.61
C VAL A 17 17.96 8.80 -30.31
N MET A 18 16.82 9.50 -30.20
CA MET A 18 15.52 8.85 -29.87
C MET A 18 14.74 8.35 -31.11
N ALA A 19 15.27 8.50 -32.32
CA ALA A 19 14.54 8.21 -33.55
C ALA A 19 15.03 7.02 -34.37
N GLN A 20 16.09 6.33 -33.94
CA GLN A 20 16.61 5.18 -34.70
C GLN A 20 17.35 4.18 -33.82
N GLU A 21 16.59 3.32 -33.16
CA GLU A 21 17.05 1.96 -32.85
C GLU A 21 15.81 1.08 -32.66
N THR A 22 15.48 0.28 -33.66
CA THR A 22 14.76 -0.98 -33.45
C THR A 22 15.68 -1.89 -32.63
N THR A 23 15.83 -1.55 -31.34
CA THR A 23 16.55 -2.41 -30.41
C THR A 23 15.71 -3.67 -30.21
N THR A 24 16.24 -4.79 -30.69
CA THR A 24 15.68 -6.10 -30.36
C THR A 24 15.74 -6.24 -28.84
N THR A 25 14.60 -6.07 -28.18
CA THR A 25 14.51 -6.25 -26.72
C THR A 25 14.91 -7.68 -26.38
N LYS A 26 15.97 -7.84 -25.61
CA LYS A 26 16.37 -9.15 -25.08
C LYS A 26 15.55 -9.40 -23.82
N TYR A 27 14.86 -10.54 -23.80
CA TYR A 27 14.07 -10.97 -22.66
C TYR A 27 14.90 -11.90 -21.77
N ILE A 28 14.83 -11.66 -20.45
CA ILE A 28 15.26 -12.61 -19.42
C ILE A 28 13.99 -13.32 -18.97
N ASN A 29 13.89 -14.62 -19.21
CA ASN A 29 12.76 -15.39 -18.73
C ASN A 29 12.80 -15.48 -17.20
N SER A 30 11.66 -15.21 -16.55
CA SER A 30 11.52 -15.47 -15.13
C SER A 30 11.65 -16.97 -14.86
N THR A 31 12.37 -17.34 -13.82
CA THR A 31 12.64 -18.74 -13.45
C THR A 31 11.48 -19.42 -12.72
N GLY A 32 10.26 -18.94 -12.90
CA GLY A 32 9.07 -19.46 -12.23
C GLY A 32 8.76 -18.78 -10.91
N MET A 33 7.51 -18.86 -10.51
CA MET A 33 7.03 -18.31 -9.22
C MET A 33 7.37 -19.27 -8.07
N GLU A 34 7.75 -18.73 -6.93
CA GLU A 34 7.81 -19.49 -5.68
C GLU A 34 6.43 -20.11 -5.39
N PRO A 35 6.32 -21.44 -5.18
CA PRO A 35 5.05 -22.06 -4.83
C PRO A 35 4.66 -21.64 -3.41
N LEU A 36 3.40 -21.24 -3.23
CA LEU A 36 2.85 -20.84 -1.94
C LEU A 36 1.80 -21.84 -1.45
N GLU A 37 1.80 -22.11 -0.16
CA GLU A 37 0.74 -22.86 0.50
C GLU A 37 -0.37 -21.90 0.95
N LEU A 38 -1.53 -21.95 0.27
CA LEU A 38 -2.66 -21.07 0.54
C LEU A 38 -3.72 -21.78 1.37
N THR A 39 -4.13 -21.14 2.47
CA THR A 39 -5.24 -21.61 3.31
C THR A 39 -6.56 -21.59 2.54
N GLN A 40 -7.27 -22.71 2.46
CA GLN A 40 -8.53 -22.82 1.75
C GLN A 40 -9.75 -22.46 2.63
N GLU A 41 -9.59 -22.45 3.94
CA GLU A 41 -10.61 -22.06 4.89
C GLU A 41 -10.88 -20.55 4.87
N TRP A 42 -12.13 -20.16 5.21
CA TRP A 42 -12.46 -18.75 5.41
C TRP A 42 -12.01 -18.30 6.79
N ASP A 43 -10.77 -17.86 6.90
CA ASP A 43 -10.14 -17.41 8.15
C ASP A 43 -10.08 -15.87 8.27
N LYS A 44 -11.03 -15.18 7.67
CA LYS A 44 -11.07 -13.71 7.62
C LYS A 44 -11.81 -13.12 8.81
N THR A 45 -11.46 -11.90 9.19
CA THR A 45 -12.10 -11.16 10.29
C THR A 45 -13.48 -10.59 9.94
N PHE A 46 -14.04 -10.99 8.82
CA PHE A 46 -15.36 -10.57 8.34
C PHE A 46 -16.10 -11.72 7.68
N LEU A 47 -17.42 -11.62 7.61
CA LEU A 47 -18.27 -12.66 7.03
C LEU A 47 -18.12 -12.71 5.50
N GLN A 48 -18.19 -13.92 4.97
CA GLN A 48 -18.21 -14.15 3.53
C GLN A 48 -19.54 -13.68 2.93
N SER A 49 -19.45 -12.93 1.83
CA SER A 49 -20.63 -12.47 1.10
C SER A 49 -21.12 -13.53 0.12
N ASP A 50 -22.43 -13.69 0.05
CA ASP A 50 -23.09 -14.54 -0.96
C ASP A 50 -23.26 -13.85 -2.32
N LYS A 51 -22.98 -12.54 -2.42
CA LYS A 51 -23.11 -11.72 -3.64
C LYS A 51 -21.92 -11.80 -4.57
N VAL A 52 -20.80 -12.30 -4.07
CA VAL A 52 -19.52 -12.36 -4.81
C VAL A 52 -18.98 -13.78 -4.89
N GLU A 53 -18.21 -14.04 -5.94
CA GLU A 53 -17.32 -15.20 -6.04
C GLU A 53 -16.00 -14.84 -5.42
N HIS A 54 -15.44 -15.75 -4.62
CA HIS A 54 -14.13 -15.60 -3.99
C HIS A 54 -13.18 -16.69 -4.48
N THR A 55 -11.96 -16.30 -4.84
CA THR A 55 -10.91 -17.24 -5.28
C THR A 55 -9.56 -16.73 -4.80
N LYS A 56 -8.74 -17.62 -4.24
CA LYS A 56 -7.34 -17.31 -3.97
C LYS A 56 -6.52 -17.36 -5.25
N ILE A 57 -5.67 -16.39 -5.43
CA ILE A 57 -4.80 -16.24 -6.60
C ILE A 57 -3.37 -15.92 -6.15
N THR A 58 -2.43 -16.11 -7.06
CA THR A 58 -1.04 -15.67 -6.90
C THR A 58 -0.60 -14.91 -8.14
N PHE A 59 0.29 -13.96 -7.94
CA PHE A 59 1.02 -13.23 -8.99
C PHE A 59 2.41 -12.89 -8.46
N HIS A 60 3.29 -12.35 -9.26
CA HIS A 60 4.65 -12.00 -8.81
C HIS A 60 4.96 -10.54 -9.14
N ASN A 61 5.77 -9.93 -8.30
CA ASN A 61 6.33 -8.61 -8.57
C ASN A 61 7.61 -8.73 -9.42
N ARG A 62 8.16 -7.59 -9.89
CA ARG A 62 9.38 -7.57 -10.72
C ARG A 62 10.64 -8.05 -9.99
N TYR A 63 10.59 -8.20 -8.67
CA TYR A 63 11.66 -8.78 -7.85
C TYR A 63 11.55 -10.33 -7.75
N GLY A 64 10.56 -10.92 -8.41
CA GLY A 64 10.33 -12.37 -8.38
C GLY A 64 9.66 -12.89 -7.12
N ILE A 65 9.18 -12.00 -6.25
CA ILE A 65 8.44 -12.40 -5.04
C ILE A 65 7.01 -12.75 -5.44
N THR A 66 6.56 -13.96 -5.10
CA THR A 66 5.18 -14.39 -5.31
C THR A 66 4.28 -13.78 -4.24
N LEU A 67 3.22 -13.11 -4.68
CA LEU A 67 2.20 -12.50 -3.82
C LEU A 67 0.95 -13.36 -3.79
N ALA A 68 0.38 -13.53 -2.60
CA ALA A 68 -0.91 -14.17 -2.39
C ALA A 68 -2.03 -13.13 -2.31
N ALA A 69 -3.13 -13.36 -2.99
CA ALA A 69 -4.28 -12.48 -2.94
C ALA A 69 -5.62 -13.23 -2.92
N ASP A 70 -6.62 -12.55 -2.40
CA ASP A 70 -8.03 -12.91 -2.52
C ASP A 70 -8.66 -12.10 -3.65
N LEU A 71 -9.18 -12.77 -4.66
CA LEU A 71 -9.94 -12.17 -5.73
C LEU A 71 -11.44 -12.29 -5.42
N TYR A 72 -12.13 -11.16 -5.49
CA TYR A 72 -13.58 -11.07 -5.35
C TYR A 72 -14.19 -10.58 -6.65
N LYS A 73 -15.11 -11.36 -7.20
CA LYS A 73 -15.80 -11.04 -8.46
C LYS A 73 -17.31 -10.99 -8.21
N PRO A 74 -18.01 -9.93 -8.66
CA PRO A 74 -19.46 -9.90 -8.57
C PRO A 74 -20.07 -11.07 -9.32
N LYS A 75 -21.07 -11.72 -8.75
CA LYS A 75 -21.85 -12.76 -9.46
C LYS A 75 -22.67 -12.16 -10.61
N ASN A 76 -22.92 -12.96 -11.64
CA ASN A 76 -23.78 -12.60 -12.77
C ASN A 76 -23.35 -11.35 -13.56
N THR A 77 -22.05 -11.08 -13.65
CA THR A 77 -21.50 -9.97 -14.46
C THR A 77 -21.21 -10.41 -15.88
N GLN A 78 -21.35 -9.48 -16.83
CA GLN A 78 -21.02 -9.67 -18.25
C GLN A 78 -19.99 -8.62 -18.69
N GLY A 79 -19.17 -9.00 -19.67
CA GLY A 79 -18.17 -8.11 -20.24
C GLY A 79 -16.95 -7.91 -19.36
N ARG A 80 -16.12 -6.90 -19.71
CA ARG A 80 -14.92 -6.55 -18.96
C ARG A 80 -15.26 -5.61 -17.82
N LEU A 81 -14.79 -5.96 -16.63
CA LEU A 81 -15.06 -5.23 -15.40
C LEU A 81 -14.03 -4.13 -15.14
N VAL A 82 -14.43 -3.12 -14.41
CA VAL A 82 -13.53 -2.21 -13.69
C VAL A 82 -12.87 -2.98 -12.56
N ALA A 83 -11.55 -2.82 -12.39
CA ALA A 83 -10.82 -3.56 -11.38
C ALA A 83 -10.14 -2.66 -10.36
N ILE A 84 -10.07 -3.12 -9.10
CA ILE A 84 -9.45 -2.39 -7.99
C ILE A 84 -8.54 -3.32 -7.20
N ALA A 85 -7.27 -2.93 -7.03
CA ALA A 85 -6.36 -3.58 -6.11
C ALA A 85 -6.37 -2.88 -4.75
N VAL A 86 -6.48 -3.66 -3.67
CA VAL A 86 -6.61 -3.16 -2.29
C VAL A 86 -5.52 -3.76 -1.41
N SER A 87 -4.85 -2.93 -0.60
CA SER A 87 -3.91 -3.42 0.42
C SER A 87 -3.84 -2.52 1.66
N GLY A 88 -3.29 -3.07 2.72
CA GLY A 88 -3.12 -2.44 4.03
C GLY A 88 -4.13 -2.93 5.06
N PRO A 89 -4.00 -2.46 6.29
CA PRO A 89 -2.99 -1.53 6.85
C PRO A 89 -1.54 -2.07 6.86
N TYR A 90 -0.59 -1.20 7.18
CA TYR A 90 0.80 -1.59 7.40
C TYR A 90 0.90 -2.58 8.57
N GLY A 91 1.55 -3.73 8.35
CA GLY A 91 1.60 -4.82 9.34
C GLY A 91 0.31 -5.65 9.47
N ALA A 92 -0.66 -5.44 8.58
CA ALA A 92 -1.86 -6.28 8.47
C ALA A 92 -1.76 -7.27 7.30
N VAL A 93 -2.73 -8.16 7.20
CA VAL A 93 -2.87 -9.15 6.14
C VAL A 93 -4.22 -9.01 5.41
N LYS A 94 -4.33 -9.59 4.22
CA LYS A 94 -5.54 -9.53 3.37
C LYS A 94 -6.81 -10.08 4.02
N GLU A 95 -6.68 -10.91 5.03
CA GLU A 95 -7.79 -11.47 5.80
C GLU A 95 -8.46 -10.45 6.74
N GLN A 96 -7.87 -9.26 6.89
CA GLN A 96 -8.35 -8.17 7.74
C GLN A 96 -9.00 -7.05 6.91
N VAL A 97 -8.58 -5.81 7.09
CA VAL A 97 -9.21 -4.60 6.53
C VAL A 97 -9.28 -4.61 5.01
N SER A 98 -8.16 -4.91 4.32
CA SER A 98 -8.12 -4.85 2.86
C SER A 98 -9.10 -5.84 2.19
N GLY A 99 -9.23 -7.05 2.73
CA GLY A 99 -10.20 -8.01 2.24
C GLY A 99 -11.64 -7.56 2.46
N ARG A 100 -11.96 -6.95 3.60
CA ARG A 100 -13.28 -6.37 3.86
C ARG A 100 -13.63 -5.27 2.84
N TYR A 101 -12.68 -4.34 2.58
CA TYR A 101 -12.88 -3.31 1.56
C TYR A 101 -13.05 -3.90 0.16
N ALA A 102 -12.21 -4.88 -0.20
CA ALA A 102 -12.26 -5.53 -1.50
C ALA A 102 -13.62 -6.25 -1.70
N GLN A 103 -14.06 -7.06 -0.73
CA GLN A 103 -15.36 -7.72 -0.80
C GLN A 103 -16.52 -6.72 -0.92
N THR A 104 -16.50 -5.65 -0.11
CA THR A 104 -17.57 -4.65 -0.10
C THR A 104 -17.65 -3.87 -1.43
N LEU A 105 -16.49 -3.61 -2.07
CA LEU A 105 -16.46 -3.00 -3.41
C LEU A 105 -16.87 -3.99 -4.50
N ALA A 106 -16.56 -5.27 -4.35
CA ALA A 106 -17.02 -6.30 -5.28
C ALA A 106 -18.55 -6.45 -5.24
N GLU A 107 -19.18 -6.34 -4.07
CA GLU A 107 -20.65 -6.30 -3.95
C GLU A 107 -21.29 -5.12 -4.70
N ARG A 108 -20.52 -4.07 -4.98
CA ARG A 108 -20.92 -2.87 -5.72
C ARG A 108 -20.60 -2.92 -7.22
N GLY A 109 -20.07 -4.06 -7.71
CA GLY A 109 -19.90 -4.33 -9.13
C GLY A 109 -18.46 -4.23 -9.65
N PHE A 110 -17.44 -4.06 -8.81
CA PHE A 110 -16.04 -4.08 -9.22
C PHE A 110 -15.45 -5.51 -9.15
N LEU A 111 -14.51 -5.84 -10.02
CA LEU A 111 -13.60 -6.94 -9.74
C LEU A 111 -12.52 -6.43 -8.81
N THR A 112 -12.33 -7.07 -7.67
CA THR A 112 -11.34 -6.59 -6.70
C THR A 112 -10.36 -7.69 -6.30
N ILE A 113 -9.14 -7.28 -5.96
CA ILE A 113 -8.18 -8.15 -5.27
C ILE A 113 -7.74 -7.48 -3.96
N ALA A 114 -7.64 -8.27 -2.88
CA ALA A 114 -6.92 -7.90 -1.67
C ALA A 114 -5.68 -8.78 -1.58
N PHE A 115 -4.49 -8.20 -1.50
CA PHE A 115 -3.23 -8.95 -1.49
C PHE A 115 -2.46 -8.77 -0.20
N ASP A 116 -1.76 -9.84 0.20
CA ASP A 116 -0.73 -9.74 1.23
C ASP A 116 0.51 -9.06 0.64
N PRO A 117 1.11 -8.13 1.37
CA PRO A 117 2.41 -7.57 0.98
C PRO A 117 3.49 -8.64 0.81
N SER A 118 4.49 -8.36 0.00
CA SER A 118 5.74 -9.14 0.02
C SER A 118 6.22 -9.33 1.46
N TYR A 119 6.68 -10.54 1.78
CA TYR A 119 7.19 -10.99 3.10
C TYR A 119 6.14 -11.20 4.19
N TYR A 120 4.85 -10.90 3.96
CA TYR A 120 3.77 -10.99 4.95
C TYR A 120 2.77 -12.09 4.61
N GLY A 121 1.96 -12.46 5.59
CA GLY A 121 0.82 -13.32 5.39
C GLY A 121 1.15 -14.61 4.64
N GLU A 122 0.43 -14.87 3.56
CA GLU A 122 0.66 -16.00 2.66
C GLU A 122 1.57 -15.66 1.48
N SER A 123 1.97 -14.39 1.29
CA SER A 123 2.93 -13.98 0.27
C SER A 123 4.33 -14.49 0.59
N GLY A 124 5.13 -14.71 -0.46
CA GLY A 124 6.51 -15.17 -0.38
C GLY A 124 7.50 -14.08 0.05
N GLY A 125 8.76 -14.41 -0.15
CA GLY A 125 9.91 -13.54 0.15
C GLY A 125 10.57 -13.84 1.49
N THR A 126 11.90 -13.69 1.52
CA THR A 126 12.78 -13.88 2.69
C THR A 126 13.72 -12.70 2.83
N PRO A 127 14.02 -12.28 4.08
CA PRO A 127 13.47 -12.77 5.35
C PRO A 127 11.99 -12.42 5.51
N ARG A 128 11.28 -13.19 6.33
CA ARG A 128 9.86 -12.91 6.63
C ARG A 128 9.71 -11.63 7.45
N TYR A 129 8.55 -10.98 7.33
CA TYR A 129 8.18 -9.76 8.03
C TYR A 129 9.03 -8.53 7.73
N LEU A 130 9.82 -8.58 6.65
CA LEU A 130 10.53 -7.42 6.14
C LEU A 130 9.52 -6.45 5.48
N THR A 131 9.83 -5.17 5.46
CA THR A 131 9.10 -4.18 4.69
C THR A 131 10.06 -3.19 4.05
N SER A 132 9.73 -2.74 2.86
CA SER A 132 10.54 -1.81 2.07
C SER A 132 9.64 -0.81 1.35
N PRO A 133 9.98 0.50 1.38
CA PRO A 133 9.20 1.50 0.67
C PRO A 133 9.08 1.22 -0.83
N GLU A 134 10.16 0.72 -1.45
CA GLU A 134 10.18 0.38 -2.86
C GLU A 134 9.35 -0.85 -3.17
N ILE A 135 9.58 -1.97 -2.46
CA ILE A 135 8.90 -3.23 -2.72
C ILE A 135 7.41 -3.12 -2.43
N SER A 136 7.02 -2.46 -1.33
CA SER A 136 5.61 -2.23 -1.02
C SER A 136 4.90 -1.36 -2.07
N THR A 137 5.59 -0.39 -2.67
CA THR A 137 5.07 0.38 -3.81
C THR A 137 4.93 -0.49 -5.05
N GLU A 138 5.94 -1.31 -5.33
CA GLU A 138 5.97 -2.24 -6.46
C GLU A 138 4.88 -3.29 -6.39
N ASP A 139 4.52 -3.77 -5.20
CA ASP A 139 3.44 -4.75 -5.02
C ASP A 139 2.10 -4.24 -5.57
N PHE A 140 1.83 -2.92 -5.52
CA PHE A 140 0.67 -2.34 -6.22
C PHE A 140 0.81 -2.40 -7.75
N SER A 141 1.99 -2.10 -8.31
CA SER A 141 2.22 -2.19 -9.76
C SER A 141 2.13 -3.63 -10.24
N ALA A 142 2.61 -4.59 -9.46
CA ALA A 142 2.45 -6.02 -9.75
C ALA A 142 0.97 -6.46 -9.72
N ALA A 143 0.18 -5.92 -8.79
CA ALA A 143 -1.27 -6.14 -8.77
C ALA A 143 -1.94 -5.56 -10.03
N VAL A 144 -1.49 -4.40 -10.51
CA VAL A 144 -1.95 -3.79 -11.77
C VAL A 144 -1.54 -4.64 -12.97
N ASP A 145 -0.33 -5.21 -13.01
CA ASP A 145 0.12 -6.16 -14.04
C ASP A 145 -0.82 -7.36 -14.13
N TYR A 146 -1.11 -7.97 -12.97
CA TYR A 146 -2.03 -9.10 -12.89
C TYR A 146 -3.43 -8.73 -13.42
N LEU A 147 -4.00 -7.62 -12.93
CA LEU A 147 -5.34 -7.17 -13.34
C LEU A 147 -5.39 -6.84 -14.83
N THR A 148 -4.36 -6.16 -15.36
CA THR A 148 -4.27 -5.80 -16.79
C THR A 148 -4.20 -7.04 -17.70
N SER A 149 -3.58 -8.12 -17.24
CA SER A 149 -3.43 -9.37 -18.01
C SER A 149 -4.71 -10.20 -18.08
N ARG A 150 -5.73 -9.90 -17.29
CA ARG A 150 -6.97 -10.68 -17.22
C ARG A 150 -7.92 -10.36 -18.39
N ALA A 151 -8.50 -11.39 -18.98
CA ALA A 151 -9.46 -11.24 -20.08
C ALA A 151 -10.79 -10.60 -19.65
N ASP A 152 -11.19 -10.76 -18.37
CA ASP A 152 -12.43 -10.21 -17.79
C ASP A 152 -12.26 -8.83 -17.15
N VAL A 153 -11.10 -8.19 -17.28
CA VAL A 153 -10.81 -6.82 -16.80
C VAL A 153 -10.63 -5.87 -17.98
N ASN A 154 -11.11 -4.64 -17.84
CA ASN A 154 -10.79 -3.56 -18.75
C ASN A 154 -9.46 -2.90 -18.30
N PRO A 155 -8.35 -3.06 -19.05
CA PRO A 155 -7.02 -2.58 -18.65
C PRO A 155 -6.93 -1.05 -18.54
N GLU A 156 -7.84 -0.30 -19.18
CA GLU A 156 -7.90 1.15 -19.07
C GLU A 156 -8.72 1.65 -17.86
N ARG A 157 -9.28 0.72 -17.06
CA ARG A 157 -10.20 1.03 -15.97
C ARG A 157 -9.74 0.35 -14.67
N ILE A 158 -8.51 0.62 -14.27
CA ILE A 158 -7.89 0.05 -13.07
C ILE A 158 -7.68 1.14 -12.04
N GLY A 159 -8.17 0.88 -10.82
CA GLY A 159 -7.95 1.69 -9.63
C GLY A 159 -7.20 0.94 -8.54
N ILE A 160 -6.69 1.68 -7.57
CA ILE A 160 -6.09 1.12 -6.36
C ILE A 160 -6.66 1.77 -5.11
N LEU A 161 -6.64 1.04 -3.99
CA LEU A 161 -7.04 1.54 -2.68
C LEU A 161 -6.02 1.12 -1.63
N GLY A 162 -5.43 2.11 -0.97
CA GLY A 162 -4.47 1.90 0.11
C GLY A 162 -5.02 2.35 1.46
N ILE A 163 -4.85 1.51 2.51
CA ILE A 163 -5.37 1.78 3.85
C ILE A 163 -4.20 1.98 4.82
N CYS A 164 -4.27 2.99 5.70
CA CYS A 164 -3.23 3.31 6.68
C CYS A 164 -1.87 3.53 5.98
N GLY A 165 -0.78 2.88 6.38
CA GLY A 165 0.52 3.00 5.71
C GLY A 165 0.49 2.67 4.21
N TRP A 166 -0.43 1.82 3.78
CA TRP A 166 -0.61 1.50 2.36
C TRP A 166 -1.24 2.64 1.56
N GLY A 167 -1.86 3.61 2.20
CA GLY A 167 -2.27 4.85 1.55
C GLY A 167 -1.09 5.65 0.99
N GLY A 168 0.03 5.72 1.73
CA GLY A 168 1.26 6.34 1.24
C GLY A 168 1.89 5.59 0.06
N PHE A 169 1.93 4.24 0.12
CA PHE A 169 2.39 3.41 -1.00
C PHE A 169 1.48 3.53 -2.22
N ALA A 170 0.15 3.63 -2.04
CA ALA A 170 -0.79 3.85 -3.13
C ALA A 170 -0.56 5.19 -3.85
N LEU A 171 -0.32 6.27 -3.10
CA LEU A 171 0.04 7.57 -3.71
C LEU A 171 1.37 7.49 -4.46
N ASN A 172 2.38 6.82 -3.91
CA ASN A 172 3.65 6.63 -4.59
C ASN A 172 3.51 5.77 -5.85
N ALA A 173 2.72 4.69 -5.79
CA ALA A 173 2.42 3.86 -6.96
C ALA A 173 1.69 4.67 -8.05
N ALA A 174 0.70 5.49 -7.68
CA ALA A 174 -0.02 6.34 -8.63
C ALA A 174 0.87 7.42 -9.28
N ALA A 175 1.91 7.89 -8.59
CA ALA A 175 2.90 8.81 -9.14
C ALA A 175 3.84 8.11 -10.13
N ASN A 176 4.08 6.80 -9.95
CA ASN A 176 5.03 6.02 -10.73
C ASN A 176 4.39 5.21 -11.89
N ASP A 177 3.13 4.79 -11.74
CA ASP A 177 2.43 3.92 -12.70
C ASP A 177 1.19 4.60 -13.31
N PRO A 178 1.30 5.14 -14.55
CA PRO A 178 0.18 5.81 -15.23
C PRO A 178 -1.00 4.90 -15.61
N ARG A 179 -0.87 3.58 -15.49
CA ARG A 179 -1.98 2.64 -15.68
C ARG A 179 -3.00 2.71 -14.53
N ILE A 180 -2.59 3.27 -13.40
CA ILE A 180 -3.48 3.54 -12.26
C ILE A 180 -4.30 4.79 -12.57
N LYS A 181 -5.59 4.63 -12.88
CA LYS A 181 -6.48 5.71 -13.31
C LYS A 181 -7.22 6.38 -12.16
N ALA A 182 -7.35 5.70 -11.03
CA ALA A 182 -7.98 6.23 -9.83
C ALA A 182 -7.34 5.64 -8.57
N THR A 183 -7.11 6.49 -7.57
CA THR A 183 -6.52 6.09 -6.28
C THR A 183 -7.41 6.56 -5.13
N VAL A 184 -7.74 5.64 -4.23
CA VAL A 184 -8.35 5.97 -2.95
C VAL A 184 -7.36 5.69 -1.83
N THR A 185 -7.25 6.60 -0.86
CA THR A 185 -6.56 6.34 0.40
C THR A 185 -7.54 6.45 1.55
N SER A 186 -7.49 5.51 2.49
CA SER A 186 -8.26 5.55 3.72
C SER A 186 -7.32 5.65 4.90
N THR A 187 -7.49 6.70 5.73
CA THR A 187 -6.71 6.94 6.96
C THR A 187 -5.19 6.78 6.77
N MET A 188 -4.65 7.36 5.66
CA MET A 188 -3.28 7.13 5.22
C MET A 188 -2.21 7.63 6.19
N TYR A 189 -1.05 6.95 6.13
CA TYR A 189 0.22 7.41 6.68
C TYR A 189 1.26 7.60 5.57
N ASP A 190 2.12 8.57 5.75
CA ASP A 190 3.45 8.58 5.11
C ASP A 190 4.42 7.81 6.00
N MET A 191 4.63 6.53 5.66
CA MET A 191 5.50 5.64 6.44
C MET A 191 6.96 6.10 6.44
N SER A 192 7.41 6.77 5.40
CA SER A 192 8.76 7.36 5.38
C SER A 192 8.88 8.54 6.33
N ARG A 193 7.91 9.45 6.33
CA ARG A 193 7.89 10.62 7.19
C ARG A 193 7.81 10.24 8.68
N VAL A 194 6.91 9.32 9.05
CA VAL A 194 6.77 8.94 10.46
C VAL A 194 8.02 8.24 10.99
N ASN A 195 8.67 7.40 10.19
CA ASN A 195 9.91 6.74 10.60
C ASN A 195 11.13 7.66 10.59
N ALA A 196 11.16 8.66 9.71
CA ALA A 196 12.26 9.63 9.64
C ALA A 196 12.13 10.78 10.64
N ASN A 197 10.91 11.25 10.88
CA ASN A 197 10.66 12.49 11.61
C ASN A 197 9.86 12.29 12.91
N GLY A 198 9.34 11.07 13.15
CA GLY A 198 8.40 10.83 14.23
C GLY A 198 7.02 11.42 13.98
N TYR A 199 6.11 11.26 14.94
CA TYR A 199 4.81 11.91 14.90
C TYR A 199 4.98 13.44 15.00
N PHE A 200 4.23 14.18 14.17
CA PHE A 200 4.25 15.64 14.09
C PHE A 200 5.63 16.23 13.81
N ASP A 201 6.52 15.45 13.15
CA ASP A 201 7.90 15.81 12.83
C ASP A 201 8.75 16.19 14.07
N ALA A 202 8.49 15.54 15.20
CA ALA A 202 9.12 15.87 16.49
C ALA A 202 10.56 15.32 16.61
N MET A 203 11.00 14.41 15.73
CA MET A 203 12.33 13.80 15.77
C MET A 203 13.38 14.72 15.17
N SER A 204 14.41 15.08 15.94
CA SER A 204 15.55 15.87 15.50
C SER A 204 16.52 15.06 14.60
N ALA A 205 17.48 15.75 13.99
CA ALA A 205 18.57 15.11 13.25
C ALA A 205 19.44 14.20 14.15
N ASP A 206 19.68 14.63 15.39
CA ASP A 206 20.46 13.87 16.37
C ASP A 206 19.71 12.61 16.83
N ASP A 207 18.38 12.69 17.00
CA ASP A 207 17.56 11.53 17.33
C ASP A 207 17.57 10.51 16.18
N ARG A 208 17.46 10.98 14.92
CA ARG A 208 17.60 10.10 13.74
C ARG A 208 18.97 9.45 13.66
N TYR A 209 20.04 10.20 14.02
CA TYR A 209 21.39 9.65 14.02
C TYR A 209 21.51 8.52 15.05
N LYS A 210 21.06 8.73 16.28
CA LYS A 210 21.04 7.71 17.34
C LYS A 210 20.20 6.49 16.94
N LEU A 211 19.03 6.71 16.31
CA LEU A 211 18.21 5.62 15.81
C LEU A 211 18.97 4.79 14.74
N ARG A 212 19.69 5.45 13.82
CA ARG A 212 20.52 4.75 12.83
C ARG A 212 21.65 3.96 13.50
N GLU A 213 22.30 4.48 14.55
CA GLU A 213 23.30 3.73 15.31
C GLU A 213 22.72 2.45 15.90
N GLN A 214 21.56 2.53 16.57
CA GLN A 214 20.86 1.38 17.14
C GLN A 214 20.46 0.35 16.09
N LEU A 215 19.87 0.80 14.98
CA LEU A 215 19.42 -0.09 13.90
C LEU A 215 20.60 -0.75 13.16
N ASN A 216 21.73 -0.06 12.99
CA ASN A 216 22.91 -0.65 12.38
C ASN A 216 23.64 -1.60 13.34
N ALA A 217 23.60 -1.37 14.64
CA ALA A 217 24.03 -2.36 15.63
C ALA A 217 23.18 -3.64 15.52
N GLN A 218 21.85 -3.50 15.47
CA GLN A 218 20.95 -4.64 15.26
C GLN A 218 21.23 -5.39 13.96
N ARG A 219 21.51 -4.69 12.83
CA ARG A 219 21.89 -5.37 11.58
C ARG A 219 23.15 -6.24 11.74
N THR A 220 24.09 -5.80 12.55
CA THR A 220 25.31 -6.59 12.81
C THR A 220 24.98 -7.84 13.62
N GLU A 221 24.07 -7.74 14.58
CA GLU A 221 23.58 -8.90 15.35
C GLU A 221 22.81 -9.85 14.45
N ASP A 222 21.82 -9.35 13.69
CA ASP A 222 21.03 -10.13 12.74
C ASP A 222 21.93 -10.92 11.77
N TYR A 223 22.98 -10.26 11.24
CA TYR A 223 23.96 -10.91 10.33
C TYR A 223 24.78 -12.00 11.03
N ARG A 224 25.20 -11.74 12.27
CA ARG A 224 26.02 -12.70 13.05
C ARG A 224 25.24 -13.95 13.42
N ASP A 225 23.98 -13.76 13.78
CA ASP A 225 23.12 -14.80 14.35
C ASP A 225 22.27 -15.50 13.25
N ASP A 226 22.39 -15.06 12.00
CA ASP A 226 21.55 -15.49 10.86
C ASP A 226 20.05 -15.47 11.22
N SER A 227 19.63 -14.43 11.92
CA SER A 227 18.28 -14.23 12.40
C SER A 227 17.89 -12.76 12.33
N TYR A 228 16.59 -12.46 12.38
CA TYR A 228 16.10 -11.08 12.23
C TYR A 228 15.22 -10.73 13.43
N ALA A 229 15.68 -9.74 14.21
CA ALA A 229 14.89 -9.19 15.31
C ALA A 229 13.62 -8.54 14.81
N ARG A 230 12.50 -8.79 15.48
CA ARG A 230 11.19 -8.20 15.19
C ARG A 230 10.83 -7.14 16.20
N ASP A 231 10.06 -6.13 15.77
CA ASP A 231 9.58 -5.04 16.62
C ASP A 231 8.34 -4.37 15.97
N GLY A 232 7.65 -3.53 16.72
CA GLY A 232 6.53 -2.72 16.19
C GLY A 232 5.21 -3.46 16.09
N GLY A 233 5.04 -4.60 16.74
CA GLY A 233 3.71 -5.17 17.00
C GLY A 233 2.90 -4.20 17.88
N VAL A 234 1.56 -4.29 17.80
CA VAL A 234 0.71 -3.46 18.65
C VAL A 234 0.91 -3.86 20.12
N LEU A 235 1.06 -2.83 20.97
CA LEU A 235 1.31 -3.01 22.40
C LEU A 235 0.22 -3.86 23.05
N ASP A 236 0.64 -4.84 23.86
CA ASP A 236 -0.23 -5.71 24.66
C ASP A 236 0.53 -6.22 25.91
N PRO A 237 0.02 -5.98 27.13
CA PRO A 237 -1.22 -5.26 27.44
C PRO A 237 -1.08 -3.73 27.34
N VAL A 238 -2.21 -3.05 27.19
CA VAL A 238 -2.30 -1.58 27.34
C VAL A 238 -2.57 -1.21 28.81
N THR A 239 -2.14 0.00 29.20
CA THR A 239 -2.34 0.56 30.55
C THR A 239 -3.15 1.86 30.48
N ASP A 240 -3.51 2.41 31.65
CA ASP A 240 -4.24 3.70 31.70
C ASP A 240 -3.45 4.83 31.04
N ASP A 241 -2.13 4.86 31.16
CA ASP A 241 -1.24 5.86 30.60
C ASP A 241 -0.94 5.66 29.09
N THR A 242 -1.36 4.53 28.51
CA THR A 242 -1.17 4.27 27.08
C THR A 242 -1.93 5.32 26.25
N PRO A 243 -1.30 5.95 25.24
CA PRO A 243 -1.96 6.90 24.37
C PRO A 243 -3.24 6.33 23.72
N GLN A 244 -4.28 7.15 23.59
CA GLN A 244 -5.59 6.71 23.12
C GLN A 244 -5.54 5.99 21.77
N PHE A 245 -4.77 6.49 20.81
CA PHE A 245 -4.66 5.85 19.50
C PHE A 245 -3.99 4.45 19.56
N VAL A 246 -3.11 4.22 20.53
CA VAL A 246 -2.50 2.89 20.75
C VAL A 246 -3.53 1.94 21.35
N LYS A 247 -4.39 2.41 22.29
CA LYS A 247 -5.53 1.64 22.80
C LYS A 247 -6.51 1.26 21.69
N GLU A 248 -6.76 2.17 20.74
CA GLU A 248 -7.61 1.91 19.57
C GLU A 248 -7.00 0.84 18.65
N TYR A 249 -5.69 0.85 18.41
CA TYR A 249 -5.00 -0.22 17.68
C TYR A 249 -5.03 -1.54 18.43
N HIS A 250 -4.83 -1.53 19.75
CA HIS A 250 -4.95 -2.72 20.57
C HIS A 250 -6.35 -3.33 20.45
N ASP A 251 -7.41 -2.51 20.58
CA ASP A 251 -8.80 -2.94 20.46
C ASP A 251 -9.07 -3.62 19.12
N TYR A 252 -8.44 -3.18 18.04
CA TYR A 252 -8.58 -3.83 16.75
C TYR A 252 -7.68 -5.08 16.62
N TYR A 253 -6.37 -4.96 16.82
CA TYR A 253 -5.42 -6.02 16.47
C TYR A 253 -5.25 -7.11 17.50
N LYS A 254 -5.56 -6.85 18.77
CA LYS A 254 -5.33 -7.78 19.89
C LYS A 254 -6.61 -8.41 20.44
N THR A 255 -7.76 -8.12 19.85
CA THR A 255 -9.06 -8.67 20.22
C THR A 255 -9.71 -9.41 19.03
N GLU A 256 -10.81 -10.10 19.27
CA GLU A 256 -11.60 -10.80 18.23
C GLU A 256 -12.10 -9.87 17.11
N ARG A 257 -12.07 -8.54 17.34
CA ARG A 257 -12.47 -7.55 16.34
C ARG A 257 -11.65 -7.62 15.05
N GLY A 258 -10.35 -7.82 15.16
CA GLY A 258 -9.48 -7.82 13.99
C GLY A 258 -8.18 -8.61 14.16
N TYR A 259 -8.03 -9.39 15.25
CA TYR A 259 -6.87 -10.28 15.42
C TYR A 259 -6.76 -11.26 14.26
N HIS A 260 -5.56 -11.43 13.76
CA HIS A 260 -5.25 -12.49 12.79
C HIS A 260 -3.86 -13.08 13.03
N ARG A 261 -3.77 -14.42 13.02
CA ARG A 261 -2.53 -15.16 13.33
C ARG A 261 -1.35 -14.85 12.42
N ARG A 262 -1.59 -14.42 11.17
CA ARG A 262 -0.54 -14.06 10.20
C ARG A 262 -0.19 -12.58 10.20
N SER A 263 -0.95 -11.73 10.90
CA SER A 263 -0.73 -10.29 10.94
C SER A 263 0.45 -9.93 11.83
N PRO A 264 1.49 -9.23 11.34
CA PRO A 264 2.53 -8.67 12.21
C PRO A 264 2.00 -7.82 13.36
N ASN A 265 1.01 -6.96 13.12
CA ASN A 265 0.42 -6.10 14.16
C ASN A 265 -0.27 -6.89 15.27
N SER A 266 -0.90 -8.01 14.93
CA SER A 266 -1.54 -8.90 15.91
C SER A 266 -0.54 -9.71 16.72
N ASN A 267 0.71 -9.79 16.26
CA ASN A 267 1.76 -10.59 16.87
C ASN A 267 3.01 -9.73 17.21
N GLU A 268 4.19 -10.13 16.77
CA GLU A 268 5.48 -9.57 17.21
C GLU A 268 5.99 -8.41 16.33
N GLY A 269 5.20 -7.93 15.37
CA GLY A 269 5.59 -6.85 14.50
C GLY A 269 6.42 -7.28 13.29
N ILE A 270 7.19 -6.36 12.76
CA ILE A 270 7.99 -6.52 11.54
C ILE A 270 9.49 -6.64 11.87
N THR A 271 10.31 -6.98 10.89
CA THR A 271 11.77 -6.91 11.00
C THR A 271 12.21 -5.50 11.39
N LYS A 272 12.86 -5.37 12.54
CA LYS A 272 13.23 -4.10 13.17
C LYS A 272 14.08 -3.21 12.27
N THR A 273 15.01 -3.80 11.52
CA THR A 273 15.91 -3.07 10.62
C THR A 273 15.25 -2.54 9.35
N SER A 274 14.00 -2.92 9.06
CA SER A 274 13.20 -2.35 7.96
C SER A 274 13.08 -0.82 8.03
N VAL A 275 13.08 -0.25 9.23
CA VAL A 275 12.98 1.21 9.47
C VAL A 275 14.10 1.99 8.77
N LEU A 276 15.30 1.41 8.61
CA LEU A 276 16.44 2.06 7.94
C LEU A 276 16.11 2.54 6.51
N SER A 277 15.37 1.71 5.75
CA SER A 277 14.98 2.09 4.39
C SER A 277 14.02 3.28 4.40
N PHE A 278 13.05 3.30 5.30
CA PHE A 278 12.06 4.38 5.38
C PHE A 278 12.67 5.73 5.78
N ILE A 279 13.70 5.73 6.63
CA ILE A 279 14.37 6.98 7.04
C ILE A 279 14.98 7.74 5.84
N ASN A 280 15.47 7.02 4.82
CA ASN A 280 16.22 7.61 3.72
C ASN A 280 15.50 7.56 2.36
N MET A 281 14.30 6.99 2.28
CA MET A 281 13.55 6.84 1.03
C MET A 281 12.17 7.49 1.14
N PRO A 282 12.07 8.83 0.98
CA PRO A 282 10.81 9.54 1.11
C PRO A 282 9.83 9.12 0.01
N LEU A 283 8.68 8.57 0.43
CA LEU A 283 7.66 8.00 -0.47
C LEU A 283 6.96 9.04 -1.33
N LEU A 284 6.63 10.20 -0.76
CA LEU A 284 5.71 11.12 -1.39
C LEU A 284 6.41 12.22 -2.22
N THR A 285 7.65 12.00 -2.68
CA THR A 285 8.45 13.01 -3.37
C THR A 285 7.75 13.58 -4.60
N TYR A 286 7.17 12.73 -5.44
CA TYR A 286 6.60 13.11 -6.73
C TYR A 286 5.06 13.06 -6.79
N ILE A 287 4.35 13.06 -5.66
CA ILE A 287 2.88 13.00 -5.66
C ILE A 287 2.21 14.19 -6.34
N SER A 288 2.90 15.33 -6.47
CA SER A 288 2.42 16.48 -7.24
C SER A 288 2.30 16.21 -8.74
N GLU A 289 2.92 15.14 -9.24
CA GLU A 289 2.89 14.73 -10.65
C GLU A 289 1.75 13.75 -10.95
N ILE A 290 0.99 13.29 -9.96
CA ILE A 290 -0.15 12.38 -10.14
C ILE A 290 -1.22 13.07 -10.99
N ARG A 291 -1.46 12.55 -12.21
CA ARG A 291 -2.49 13.05 -13.12
C ARG A 291 -3.84 12.36 -12.96
N SER A 292 -3.84 11.09 -12.49
CA SER A 292 -5.05 10.31 -12.25
C SER A 292 -5.88 10.87 -11.09
N ALA A 293 -7.15 10.47 -10.99
CA ALA A 293 -8.03 10.92 -9.93
C ALA A 293 -7.59 10.39 -8.55
N VAL A 294 -7.70 11.22 -7.51
CA VAL A 294 -7.37 10.83 -6.13
C VAL A 294 -8.47 11.25 -5.16
N LEU A 295 -8.95 10.31 -4.35
CA LEU A 295 -9.82 10.56 -3.19
C LEU A 295 -9.06 10.13 -1.93
N MET A 296 -8.84 11.07 -1.03
CA MET A 296 -8.25 10.81 0.28
C MET A 296 -9.34 10.88 1.35
N ILE A 297 -9.44 9.86 2.19
CA ILE A 297 -10.43 9.76 3.27
C ILE A 297 -9.69 9.66 4.59
N HIS A 298 -10.09 10.45 5.58
CA HIS A 298 -9.50 10.40 6.92
C HIS A 298 -10.53 10.68 8.00
N GLY A 299 -10.37 10.11 9.18
CA GLY A 299 -11.22 10.41 10.33
C GLY A 299 -10.84 11.73 10.99
N GLU A 300 -11.82 12.47 11.49
CA GLU A 300 -11.61 13.76 12.15
C GLU A 300 -10.77 13.66 13.41
N LYS A 301 -10.99 12.59 14.22
CA LYS A 301 -10.36 12.40 15.52
C LYS A 301 -9.06 11.57 15.45
N THR A 302 -8.51 11.38 14.27
CA THR A 302 -7.29 10.60 14.13
C THR A 302 -6.04 11.42 14.43
N HIS A 303 -5.10 10.85 15.16
CA HIS A 303 -3.77 11.45 15.41
C HIS A 303 -2.94 11.58 14.12
N SER A 304 -3.29 10.80 13.07
CA SER A 304 -2.58 10.74 11.78
C SER A 304 -3.17 11.61 10.67
N ARG A 305 -4.22 12.41 10.96
CA ARG A 305 -4.94 13.20 9.95
C ARG A 305 -4.04 14.15 9.17
N TYR A 306 -3.04 14.72 9.82
CA TYR A 306 -2.09 15.66 9.19
C TYR A 306 -1.32 15.04 8.01
N PHE A 307 -1.09 13.72 7.98
CA PHE A 307 -0.47 13.08 6.81
C PHE A 307 -1.31 13.24 5.55
N SER A 308 -2.63 13.02 5.66
CA SER A 308 -3.53 13.21 4.52
C SER A 308 -3.67 14.69 4.14
N GLU A 309 -3.81 15.57 5.12
CA GLU A 309 -3.95 17.01 4.87
C GLU A 309 -2.72 17.59 4.15
N ASP A 310 -1.52 17.22 4.60
CA ASP A 310 -0.27 17.71 4.00
C ASP A 310 0.01 17.08 2.64
N ALA A 311 -0.30 15.78 2.46
CA ALA A 311 -0.20 15.15 1.15
C ALA A 311 -1.19 15.77 0.15
N TYR A 312 -2.43 16.03 0.57
CA TYR A 312 -3.46 16.65 -0.26
C TYR A 312 -3.05 18.04 -0.76
N LYS A 313 -2.45 18.88 0.09
CA LYS A 313 -1.93 20.21 -0.30
C LYS A 313 -0.89 20.16 -1.42
N ARG A 314 -0.20 19.04 -1.57
CA ARG A 314 0.82 18.83 -2.60
C ARG A 314 0.27 18.25 -3.90
N LEU A 315 -0.93 17.66 -3.87
CA LEU A 315 -1.59 17.16 -5.09
C LEU A 315 -2.00 18.31 -5.99
N THR A 316 -1.84 18.13 -7.29
CA THR A 316 -2.22 19.11 -8.32
C THR A 316 -3.40 18.63 -9.15
N GLY A 317 -4.08 19.55 -9.84
CA GLY A 317 -5.23 19.24 -10.71
C GLY A 317 -6.56 19.28 -9.96
N SER A 318 -7.66 19.29 -10.75
CA SER A 318 -9.04 19.45 -10.24
C SER A 318 -9.74 18.13 -9.87
N ASN A 319 -9.11 16.99 -10.12
CA ASN A 319 -9.63 15.65 -9.87
C ASN A 319 -9.09 15.04 -8.57
N LYS A 320 -8.86 15.88 -7.56
CA LYS A 320 -8.36 15.53 -6.24
C LYS A 320 -9.38 15.92 -5.18
N GLU A 321 -9.63 15.05 -4.23
CA GLU A 321 -10.56 15.28 -3.15
C GLU A 321 -10.02 14.79 -1.81
N LEU A 322 -10.25 15.56 -0.74
CA LEU A 322 -10.01 15.15 0.64
C LEU A 322 -11.35 15.15 1.37
N LEU A 323 -11.72 14.01 1.94
CA LEU A 323 -12.93 13.81 2.74
C LEU A 323 -12.55 13.51 4.19
N ILE A 324 -12.97 14.36 5.11
CA ILE A 324 -12.80 14.13 6.55
C ILE A 324 -14.13 13.61 7.11
N ILE A 325 -14.11 12.45 7.76
CA ILE A 325 -15.27 11.81 8.36
C ILE A 325 -15.46 12.34 9.79
N PRO A 326 -16.54 13.06 10.07
CA PRO A 326 -16.77 13.64 11.39
C PRO A 326 -16.82 12.58 12.48
N GLY A 327 -16.15 12.84 13.60
CA GLY A 327 -16.17 11.99 14.78
C GLY A 327 -15.40 10.67 14.69
N ALA A 328 -14.98 10.23 13.50
CA ALA A 328 -14.31 8.97 13.31
C ALA A 328 -12.85 8.99 13.80
N ASN A 329 -12.43 7.92 14.47
CA ASN A 329 -11.04 7.65 14.77
C ASN A 329 -10.38 6.80 13.66
N HIS A 330 -9.11 6.42 13.85
CA HIS A 330 -8.35 5.71 12.83
C HIS A 330 -8.92 4.32 12.50
N VAL A 331 -9.21 3.52 13.51
CA VAL A 331 -9.68 2.14 13.34
C VAL A 331 -11.20 2.03 13.08
N ASP A 332 -11.94 3.12 13.22
CA ASP A 332 -13.34 3.16 12.77
C ASP A 332 -13.42 2.99 11.24
N LEU A 333 -12.41 3.47 10.52
CA LEU A 333 -12.29 3.29 9.07
C LEU A 333 -11.69 1.92 8.68
N TYR A 334 -11.52 1.00 9.61
CA TYR A 334 -11.06 -0.36 9.32
C TYR A 334 -12.22 -1.32 9.07
N ASP A 335 -13.25 -1.27 9.92
CA ASP A 335 -14.30 -2.29 9.94
C ASP A 335 -15.72 -1.78 10.20
N LYS A 336 -15.90 -0.53 10.62
CA LYS A 336 -17.25 0.04 10.83
C LYS A 336 -17.88 0.44 9.51
N ILE A 337 -18.66 -0.47 8.94
CA ILE A 337 -19.28 -0.33 7.60
C ILE A 337 -20.18 0.91 7.51
N ASP A 338 -20.80 1.30 8.59
CA ASP A 338 -21.65 2.49 8.72
C ASP A 338 -20.85 3.80 8.81
N VAL A 339 -19.57 3.74 9.16
CA VAL A 339 -18.66 4.89 9.23
C VAL A 339 -17.83 5.05 7.95
N ILE A 340 -17.40 3.91 7.37
CA ILE A 340 -16.63 3.91 6.12
C ILE A 340 -17.54 4.41 4.98
N PRO A 341 -17.17 5.49 4.25
CA PRO A 341 -18.04 6.09 3.24
C PRO A 341 -18.00 5.29 1.93
N PHE A 342 -18.43 4.01 1.97
CA PHE A 342 -18.37 3.13 0.79
C PHE A 342 -19.16 3.65 -0.41
N ASP A 343 -20.28 4.35 -0.21
CA ASP A 343 -21.04 4.94 -1.31
C ASP A 343 -20.26 6.07 -2.01
N LYS A 344 -19.48 6.84 -1.25
CA LYS A 344 -18.58 7.85 -1.80
C LYS A 344 -17.43 7.21 -2.57
N ILE A 345 -16.83 6.14 -2.03
CA ILE A 345 -15.75 5.38 -2.69
C ILE A 345 -16.26 4.76 -4.00
N ASP A 346 -17.42 4.12 -3.97
CA ASP A 346 -18.09 3.55 -5.13
C ASP A 346 -18.34 4.60 -6.22
N GLY A 347 -18.99 5.70 -5.84
CA GLY A 347 -19.26 6.80 -6.76
C GLY A 347 -18.00 7.42 -7.36
N PHE A 348 -16.94 7.56 -6.56
CA PHE A 348 -15.66 8.06 -7.03
C PHE A 348 -15.04 7.13 -8.09
N PHE A 349 -14.91 5.83 -7.82
CA PHE A 349 -14.36 4.88 -8.79
C PHE A 349 -15.21 4.78 -10.05
N LYS A 350 -16.54 4.73 -9.94
CA LYS A 350 -17.44 4.71 -11.11
C LYS A 350 -17.30 5.96 -11.97
N ASN A 351 -17.04 7.11 -11.38
CA ASN A 351 -16.87 8.37 -12.12
C ASN A 351 -15.47 8.50 -12.75
N ALA A 352 -14.43 8.12 -12.02
CA ALA A 352 -13.04 8.25 -12.46
C ALA A 352 -12.63 7.16 -13.47
N LEU A 353 -13.29 6.00 -13.46
CA LEU A 353 -12.98 4.83 -14.28
C LEU A 353 -14.05 4.55 -15.37
N LYS A 354 -14.58 5.62 -15.98
CA LYS A 354 -15.59 5.52 -17.08
C LYS A 354 -14.99 5.01 -18.38
#